data_d04156e8199c62be38afaa2aa0519643
#
_entry.id   d04156e8199c62be38afaa2aa0519643
#
_cell.length_a   1.000
_cell.length_b   1.000
_cell.length_c   1.000
_cell.angle_alpha   90.00
_cell.angle_beta   90.00
_cell.angle_gamma   90.00
#
_symmetry.space_group_name_H-M   'P 1'
#
loop_
_entity.id
_entity.type
_entity.pdbx_description
1 polymer ?
#
loop_
_entity_poly.entity_id
_entity_poly.type
_entity_poly.pdbx_seq_one_letter_code
_entity_poly.pdbx_strand_id
1 'polypeptide(L)'
;MITRLGIAGTAAARGEVLNRLRGSGRILVIALPVARLLAGLVALGAVAAAGIGGYWLAAGTEAVERLWVPSAETTPADVVVDMPELVVNLRRDTPSRFLKIGLSLTVAHNDRQALEQAMPQLTDSLQEFLRNLDQDDLEGSAGLHRLRSEIRRRFNLILSDPAGRRDVVTDVLLRSLLTQ
;
A
#
# COMPACT_ATOMS: atom_id res chain seq x y z
N MET A 1 46.92 -61.08 78.27
CA MET A 1 45.64 -61.59 77.86
C MET A 1 44.86 -60.42 77.28
N ILE A 2 45.00 -60.17 76.04
CA ILE A 2 44.53 -58.93 75.38
C ILE A 2 43.76 -59.30 74.13
N THR A 3 42.46 -59.01 74.17
CA THR A 3 41.46 -59.31 73.14
C THR A 3 41.59 -58.29 71.97
N ARG A 4 41.79 -58.78 70.79
CA ARG A 4 41.67 -57.99 69.54
C ARG A 4 40.18 -57.89 69.19
N LEU A 5 39.63 -56.66 69.16
CA LEU A 5 38.34 -56.37 68.58
C LEU A 5 38.49 -55.85 67.17
N GLY A 6 37.84 -56.48 66.23
CA GLY A 6 38.00 -56.27 64.82
C GLY A 6 37.31 -55.06 64.27
N ILE A 7 38.04 -54.40 63.43
CA ILE A 7 37.56 -53.30 62.57
C ILE A 7 37.13 -53.91 61.24
N ALA A 8 35.93 -54.47 61.17
CA ALA A 8 35.42 -55.04 59.93
C ALA A 8 33.97 -54.57 59.56
N GLY A 9 33.49 -53.51 60.21
CA GLY A 9 32.09 -53.08 59.97
C GLY A 9 31.85 -51.83 59.14
N THR A 10 32.87 -51.07 58.80
CA THR A 10 32.68 -49.74 58.15
C THR A 10 32.83 -49.72 56.65
N ALA A 11 33.37 -50.78 56.00
CA ALA A 11 33.57 -50.81 54.55
C ALA A 11 32.30 -51.25 53.82
N ALA A 12 31.50 -52.14 54.41
CA ALA A 12 30.26 -52.64 53.74
C ALA A 12 29.14 -51.60 53.68
N ALA A 13 29.04 -50.79 54.75
CA ALA A 13 28.00 -49.73 54.78
C ALA A 13 28.22 -48.56 53.77
N ARG A 14 29.50 -48.33 53.41
CA ARG A 14 29.85 -47.27 52.43
C ARG A 14 29.59 -47.66 50.99
N GLY A 15 29.67 -48.94 50.70
CA GLY A 15 29.36 -49.47 49.35
C GLY A 15 27.86 -49.46 49.04
N GLU A 16 27.05 -49.72 50.06
CA GLU A 16 25.60 -49.81 49.84
C GLU A 16 24.92 -48.44 49.69
N VAL A 17 25.44 -47.40 50.35
CA VAL A 17 24.94 -46.04 50.22
C VAL A 17 25.28 -45.45 48.83
N LEU A 18 26.46 -45.79 48.29
CA LEU A 18 26.83 -45.32 46.92
C LEU A 18 26.06 -46.03 45.82
N ASN A 19 25.60 -47.27 46.08
CA ASN A 19 24.79 -48.02 45.09
C ASN A 19 23.32 -47.55 45.06
N ARG A 20 22.81 -46.95 46.13
CA ARG A 20 21.47 -46.35 46.17
C ARG A 20 21.37 -45.00 45.48
N LEU A 21 22.47 -44.27 45.31
CA LEU A 21 22.51 -42.99 44.57
C LEU A 21 22.67 -43.18 43.06
N ARG A 22 22.89 -44.41 42.61
CA ARG A 22 22.89 -44.79 41.17
C ARG A 22 21.47 -45.16 40.72
N GLY A 23 20.46 -44.44 41.29
CA GLY A 23 19.10 -44.51 40.87
C GLY A 23 18.91 -43.91 39.49
N SER A 24 18.75 -44.79 38.60
CA SER A 24 17.94 -44.77 37.40
C SER A 24 17.52 -43.37 36.90
N GLY A 25 18.48 -42.53 36.56
CA GLY A 25 18.22 -41.54 35.56
C GLY A 25 18.11 -42.28 34.22
N ARG A 26 16.92 -42.76 33.87
CA ARG A 26 16.64 -43.11 32.48
C ARG A 26 16.73 -41.83 31.68
N ILE A 27 17.96 -41.53 31.24
CA ILE A 27 18.14 -40.56 30.16
C ILE A 27 17.54 -41.28 28.93
N LEU A 28 16.31 -40.93 28.60
CA LEU A 28 15.69 -41.31 27.37
C LEU A 28 16.47 -40.60 26.27
N VAL A 29 17.58 -41.14 25.87
CA VAL A 29 18.27 -40.70 24.67
C VAL A 29 17.36 -41.12 23.52
N ILE A 30 16.46 -40.21 23.14
CA ILE A 30 15.74 -40.33 21.88
C ILE A 30 16.82 -40.10 20.81
N ALA A 31 17.47 -41.19 20.40
CA ALA A 31 18.28 -41.18 19.21
C ALA A 31 17.32 -40.99 18.00
N LEU A 32 16.90 -39.76 17.80
CA LEU A 32 16.24 -39.42 16.56
C LEU A 32 17.26 -39.68 15.45
N PRO A 33 16.99 -40.60 14.53
CA PRO A 33 17.91 -40.83 13.44
C PRO A 33 17.93 -39.58 12.55
N VAL A 34 18.95 -38.77 12.72
CA VAL A 34 19.17 -37.54 11.96
C VAL A 34 19.02 -37.80 10.47
N ALA A 35 19.40 -38.97 10.02
CA ALA A 35 19.20 -39.43 8.63
C ALA A 35 17.72 -39.48 8.22
N ARG A 36 16.79 -39.84 9.12
CA ARG A 36 15.35 -39.86 8.81
C ARG A 36 14.74 -38.45 8.80
N LEU A 37 15.23 -37.54 9.66
CA LEU A 37 14.83 -36.14 9.63
C LEU A 37 15.33 -35.44 8.36
N LEU A 38 16.58 -35.69 7.96
CA LEU A 38 17.11 -35.17 6.70
C LEU A 38 16.36 -35.74 5.51
N ALA A 39 16.06 -37.05 5.48
CA ALA A 39 15.26 -37.66 4.43
C ALA A 39 13.83 -37.08 4.35
N GLY A 40 13.20 -36.81 5.52
CA GLY A 40 11.89 -36.15 5.58
C GLY A 40 11.92 -34.72 5.05
N LEU A 41 12.97 -33.97 5.38
CA LEU A 41 13.15 -32.59 4.90
C LEU A 41 13.41 -32.52 3.40
N VAL A 42 14.18 -33.48 2.86
CA VAL A 42 14.40 -33.59 1.41
C VAL A 42 13.12 -34.01 0.69
N ALA A 43 12.35 -34.92 1.25
CA ALA A 43 11.06 -35.33 0.68
C ALA A 43 10.05 -34.17 0.66
N LEU A 44 9.99 -33.39 1.77
CA LEU A 44 9.13 -32.22 1.84
C LEU A 44 9.55 -31.14 0.83
N GLY A 45 10.86 -30.93 0.67
CA GLY A 45 11.41 -30.01 -0.34
C GLY A 45 11.08 -30.43 -1.77
N ALA A 46 11.15 -31.75 -2.04
CA ALA A 46 10.82 -32.30 -3.36
C ALA A 46 9.32 -32.14 -3.69
N VAL A 47 8.44 -32.34 -2.70
CA VAL A 47 6.99 -32.13 -2.87
C VAL A 47 6.68 -30.63 -3.10
N ALA A 48 7.32 -29.73 -2.36
CA ALA A 48 7.17 -28.30 -2.56
C ALA A 48 7.67 -27.86 -3.96
N ALA A 49 8.84 -28.39 -4.39
CA ALA A 49 9.37 -28.09 -5.71
C ALA A 49 8.49 -28.65 -6.85
N ALA A 50 7.93 -29.85 -6.67
CA ALA A 50 7.00 -30.44 -7.63
C ALA A 50 5.66 -29.68 -7.66
N GLY A 51 5.19 -29.20 -6.52
CA GLY A 51 3.98 -28.37 -6.43
C GLY A 51 4.13 -27.04 -7.15
N ILE A 52 5.23 -26.33 -6.90
CA ILE A 52 5.54 -25.06 -7.56
C ILE A 52 5.83 -25.27 -9.05
N GLY A 53 6.65 -26.27 -9.39
CA GLY A 53 6.97 -26.58 -10.77
C GLY A 53 5.77 -27.11 -11.58
N GLY A 54 4.92 -27.93 -10.96
CA GLY A 54 3.67 -28.42 -11.58
C GLY A 54 2.67 -27.30 -11.80
N TYR A 55 2.55 -26.36 -10.86
CA TYR A 55 1.71 -25.19 -11.01
C TYR A 55 2.17 -24.27 -12.16
N TRP A 56 3.50 -24.08 -12.31
CA TRP A 56 4.09 -23.31 -13.41
C TRP A 56 3.80 -23.95 -14.78
N LEU A 57 3.89 -25.29 -14.87
CA LEU A 57 3.62 -26.02 -16.12
C LEU A 57 2.12 -26.07 -16.47
N ALA A 58 1.24 -26.11 -15.46
CA ALA A 58 -0.20 -26.23 -15.67
C ALA A 58 -0.90 -24.87 -15.85
N ALA A 59 -0.42 -23.83 -15.17
CA ALA A 59 -1.07 -22.52 -15.13
C ALA A 59 -0.52 -21.52 -16.17
N GLY A 60 0.60 -21.85 -16.82
CA GLY A 60 1.28 -20.91 -17.72
C GLY A 60 1.84 -19.69 -17.00
N THR A 61 2.54 -18.84 -17.73
CA THR A 61 3.14 -17.59 -17.20
C THR A 61 2.09 -16.59 -16.72
N GLU A 62 0.88 -16.63 -17.28
CA GLU A 62 -0.21 -15.70 -16.94
C GLU A 62 -0.76 -15.85 -15.51
N ALA A 63 -0.72 -17.07 -14.95
CA ALA A 63 -1.24 -17.31 -13.60
C ALA A 63 -0.28 -16.82 -12.50
N VAL A 64 1.02 -16.81 -12.77
CA VAL A 64 2.03 -16.31 -11.84
C VAL A 64 2.03 -14.78 -11.80
N GLU A 65 1.80 -14.16 -12.93
CA GLU A 65 1.68 -12.70 -13.04
C GLU A 65 0.52 -12.19 -12.19
N ARG A 66 -0.59 -12.94 -12.12
CA ARG A 66 -1.76 -12.62 -11.27
C ARG A 66 -1.50 -12.75 -9.76
N LEU A 67 -0.53 -13.55 -9.34
CA LEU A 67 -0.18 -13.70 -7.91
C LEU A 67 0.77 -12.60 -7.41
N TRP A 68 1.54 -11.99 -8.30
CA TRP A 68 2.51 -10.93 -7.98
C TRP A 68 2.04 -9.53 -8.38
N VAL A 69 1.08 -9.43 -9.28
CA VAL A 69 0.37 -8.17 -9.46
C VAL A 69 -0.53 -8.06 -8.21
N PRO A 70 -0.25 -7.13 -7.26
CA PRO A 70 -1.26 -6.78 -6.28
C PRO A 70 -2.49 -6.51 -7.13
N SER A 71 -3.61 -7.18 -6.83
CA SER A 71 -4.87 -6.94 -7.52
C SER A 71 -4.93 -5.45 -7.72
N ALA A 72 -4.64 -4.98 -8.93
CA ALA A 72 -5.04 -3.65 -9.30
C ALA A 72 -6.52 -3.73 -9.01
N GLU A 73 -6.94 -3.22 -7.86
CA GLU A 73 -8.31 -2.82 -7.67
C GLU A 73 -8.61 -2.20 -9.00
N THR A 74 -9.59 -2.75 -9.71
CA THR A 74 -10.00 -2.19 -10.99
C THR A 74 -10.46 -0.79 -10.61
N THR A 75 -9.50 0.12 -10.53
CA THR A 75 -9.76 1.54 -10.36
C THR A 75 -10.64 1.82 -11.54
N PRO A 76 -11.91 2.13 -11.33
CA PRO A 76 -12.82 2.39 -12.43
C PRO A 76 -12.11 3.37 -13.33
N ALA A 77 -11.96 2.98 -14.60
CA ALA A 77 -11.12 3.71 -15.56
C ALA A 77 -11.43 5.20 -15.44
N ASP A 78 -10.40 5.99 -15.16
CA ASP A 78 -10.56 7.43 -15.05
C ASP A 78 -11.09 7.98 -16.37
N VAL A 79 -12.08 8.84 -16.27
CA VAL A 79 -12.73 9.50 -17.40
C VAL A 79 -12.34 10.97 -17.41
N VAL A 80 -12.01 11.47 -18.56
CA VAL A 80 -11.76 12.91 -18.77
C VAL A 80 -13.06 13.58 -19.20
N VAL A 81 -13.48 14.59 -18.46
CA VAL A 81 -14.67 15.41 -18.74
C VAL A 81 -14.24 16.84 -19.02
N ASP A 82 -14.66 17.33 -20.18
CA ASP A 82 -14.34 18.70 -20.60
C ASP A 82 -15.26 19.70 -19.92
N MET A 83 -14.68 20.79 -19.43
CA MET A 83 -15.43 21.98 -18.99
C MET A 83 -15.64 22.96 -20.13
N PRO A 84 -16.69 23.78 -20.09
CA PRO A 84 -16.86 24.92 -20.99
C PRO A 84 -15.65 25.86 -20.92
N GLU A 85 -15.26 26.41 -22.08
CA GLU A 85 -14.26 27.47 -22.09
C GLU A 85 -14.79 28.71 -21.37
N LEU A 86 -13.96 29.30 -20.53
CA LEU A 86 -14.28 30.49 -19.77
C LEU A 86 -13.43 31.66 -20.24
N VAL A 87 -14.07 32.81 -20.33
CA VAL A 87 -13.40 34.10 -20.51
C VAL A 87 -13.75 34.99 -19.33
N VAL A 88 -12.74 35.40 -18.58
CA VAL A 88 -12.91 36.22 -17.38
C VAL A 88 -12.02 37.46 -17.45
N ASN A 89 -12.46 38.55 -16.82
CA ASN A 89 -11.61 39.70 -16.57
C ASN A 89 -10.74 39.43 -15.34
N LEU A 90 -9.44 39.57 -15.49
CA LEU A 90 -8.49 39.57 -14.37
C LEU A 90 -8.64 40.86 -13.53
N ARG A 91 -7.95 40.92 -12.40
CA ARG A 91 -7.94 42.12 -11.56
C ARG A 91 -7.52 43.33 -12.37
N ARG A 92 -8.06 44.51 -11.96
CA ARG A 92 -7.93 45.76 -12.74
C ARG A 92 -6.50 46.31 -12.86
N ASP A 93 -5.60 45.85 -12.01
CA ASP A 93 -4.22 46.32 -11.91
C ASP A 93 -3.23 45.51 -12.77
N THR A 94 -3.74 44.61 -13.61
CA THR A 94 -2.89 43.78 -14.49
C THR A 94 -2.86 44.33 -15.93
N PRO A 95 -1.71 44.19 -16.63
CA PRO A 95 -1.59 44.59 -18.06
C PRO A 95 -2.56 43.82 -18.96
N SER A 96 -2.76 42.54 -18.67
CA SER A 96 -3.71 41.68 -19.41
C SER A 96 -5.07 41.71 -18.72
N ARG A 97 -6.09 42.10 -19.50
CA ARG A 97 -7.45 42.29 -18.99
C ARG A 97 -8.30 41.04 -19.07
N PHE A 98 -8.01 40.14 -19.97
CA PHE A 98 -8.83 38.98 -20.25
C PHE A 98 -8.00 37.71 -20.14
N LEU A 99 -8.56 36.75 -19.44
CA LEU A 99 -8.05 35.38 -19.37
C LEU A 99 -9.06 34.46 -20.04
N LYS A 100 -8.64 33.78 -21.12
CA LYS A 100 -9.38 32.68 -21.70
C LYS A 100 -8.76 31.36 -21.24
N ILE A 101 -9.56 30.50 -20.63
CA ILE A 101 -9.11 29.22 -20.10
C ILE A 101 -10.02 28.09 -20.57
N GLY A 102 -9.42 27.00 -21.02
CA GLY A 102 -10.07 25.73 -21.28
C GLY A 102 -9.41 24.63 -20.45
N LEU A 103 -10.22 23.85 -19.75
CA LEU A 103 -9.73 22.76 -18.91
C LEU A 103 -10.60 21.51 -19.00
N SER A 104 -10.00 20.39 -18.63
CA SER A 104 -10.66 19.09 -18.49
C SER A 104 -10.38 18.53 -17.12
N LEU A 105 -11.33 17.79 -16.59
CA LEU A 105 -11.26 17.18 -15.26
C LEU A 105 -11.13 15.66 -15.42
N THR A 106 -10.20 15.08 -14.69
CA THR A 106 -10.07 13.63 -14.57
C THR A 106 -10.81 13.17 -13.33
N VAL A 107 -11.77 12.25 -13.49
CA VAL A 107 -12.61 11.71 -12.42
C VAL A 107 -12.79 10.22 -12.60
N ALA A 108 -13.08 9.50 -11.53
CA ALA A 108 -13.46 8.10 -11.65
C ALA A 108 -14.77 7.96 -12.43
N HIS A 109 -14.90 6.91 -13.24
CA HIS A 109 -16.08 6.66 -14.08
C HIS A 109 -17.40 6.77 -13.31
N ASN A 110 -17.43 6.28 -12.07
CA ASN A 110 -18.62 6.31 -11.21
C ASN A 110 -19.01 7.72 -10.77
N ASP A 111 -18.08 8.66 -10.78
CA ASP A 111 -18.28 10.04 -10.30
C ASP A 111 -18.64 11.01 -11.43
N ARG A 112 -18.59 10.54 -12.68
CA ARG A 112 -18.90 11.34 -13.87
C ARG A 112 -20.26 12.01 -13.79
N GLN A 113 -21.28 11.27 -13.42
CA GLN A 113 -22.65 11.81 -13.34
C GLN A 113 -22.78 12.90 -12.28
N ALA A 114 -22.15 12.70 -11.11
CA ALA A 114 -22.13 13.70 -10.05
C ALA A 114 -21.40 14.99 -10.49
N LEU A 115 -20.28 14.84 -11.19
CA LEU A 115 -19.54 15.95 -11.78
C LEU A 115 -20.41 16.73 -12.80
N GLU A 116 -21.08 16.03 -13.73
CA GLU A 116 -21.92 16.66 -14.75
C GLU A 116 -23.09 17.44 -14.12
N GLN A 117 -23.68 16.91 -13.05
CA GLN A 117 -24.76 17.61 -12.31
C GLN A 117 -24.25 18.85 -11.58
N ALA A 118 -23.02 18.82 -11.07
CA ALA A 118 -22.41 19.95 -10.37
C ALA A 118 -21.74 20.95 -11.31
N MET A 119 -21.69 20.71 -12.63
CA MET A 119 -20.98 21.51 -13.62
C MET A 119 -21.30 23.02 -13.53
N PRO A 120 -22.56 23.45 -13.39
CA PRO A 120 -22.88 24.87 -13.25
C PRO A 120 -22.22 25.51 -12.02
N GLN A 121 -22.26 24.80 -10.87
CA GLN A 121 -21.68 25.29 -9.63
C GLN A 121 -20.13 25.32 -9.70
N LEU A 122 -19.52 24.32 -10.32
CA LEU A 122 -18.08 24.29 -10.56
C LEU A 122 -17.63 25.43 -11.45
N THR A 123 -18.42 25.72 -12.50
CA THR A 123 -18.17 26.81 -13.44
C THR A 123 -18.23 28.17 -12.75
N ASP A 124 -19.24 28.41 -11.92
CA ASP A 124 -19.40 29.64 -11.14
C ASP A 124 -18.22 29.83 -10.16
N SER A 125 -17.91 28.82 -9.38
CA SER A 125 -16.77 28.84 -8.44
C SER A 125 -15.44 29.10 -9.14
N LEU A 126 -15.25 28.52 -10.35
CA LEU A 126 -14.07 28.74 -11.15
C LEU A 126 -13.99 30.20 -11.65
N GLN A 127 -15.10 30.76 -12.12
CA GLN A 127 -15.16 32.16 -12.56
C GLN A 127 -14.84 33.11 -11.42
N GLU A 128 -15.41 32.89 -10.23
CA GLU A 128 -15.12 33.69 -9.04
C GLU A 128 -13.61 33.62 -8.69
N PHE A 129 -13.04 32.44 -8.69
CA PHE A 129 -11.61 32.25 -8.41
C PHE A 129 -10.73 32.97 -9.42
N LEU A 130 -10.99 32.80 -10.72
CA LEU A 130 -10.17 33.37 -11.79
C LEU A 130 -10.20 34.89 -11.81
N ARG A 131 -11.33 35.53 -11.43
CA ARG A 131 -11.44 36.99 -11.33
C ARG A 131 -10.56 37.60 -10.23
N ASN A 132 -10.14 36.81 -9.27
CA ASN A 132 -9.29 37.23 -8.16
C ASN A 132 -7.80 36.95 -8.40
N LEU A 133 -7.43 36.40 -9.57
CA LEU A 133 -6.04 36.13 -9.93
C LEU A 133 -5.38 37.36 -10.54
N ASP A 134 -4.10 37.49 -10.27
CA ASP A 134 -3.21 38.43 -10.92
C ASP A 134 -2.43 37.70 -12.05
N GLN A 135 -1.86 38.46 -13.00
CA GLN A 135 -1.09 37.88 -14.08
C GLN A 135 0.12 37.09 -13.57
N ASP A 136 0.78 37.58 -12.53
CA ASP A 136 1.96 36.95 -11.92
C ASP A 136 1.63 35.55 -11.36
N ASP A 137 0.40 35.33 -10.91
CA ASP A 137 -0.06 34.02 -10.45
C ASP A 137 -0.12 32.95 -11.55
N LEU A 138 -0.15 33.39 -12.81
CA LEU A 138 -0.24 32.54 -14.00
C LEU A 138 1.11 32.33 -14.67
N GLU A 139 2.17 33.03 -14.23
CA GLU A 139 3.48 32.98 -14.87
C GLU A 139 4.30 31.73 -14.48
N GLY A 140 4.91 31.15 -15.50
CA GLY A 140 5.81 30.02 -15.36
C GLY A 140 5.12 28.71 -14.97
N SER A 141 5.92 27.64 -14.87
CA SER A 141 5.42 26.32 -14.53
C SER A 141 4.90 26.21 -13.09
N ALA A 142 5.49 26.97 -12.17
CA ALA A 142 5.08 27.01 -10.77
C ALA A 142 3.69 27.65 -10.60
N GLY A 143 3.40 28.73 -11.32
CA GLY A 143 2.09 29.37 -11.33
C GLY A 143 1.02 28.43 -11.87
N LEU A 144 1.27 27.78 -13.02
CA LEU A 144 0.36 26.80 -13.58
C LEU A 144 0.12 25.59 -12.67
N HIS A 145 1.12 25.14 -11.95
CA HIS A 145 0.95 24.05 -10.97
C HIS A 145 0.06 24.48 -9.80
N ARG A 146 0.27 25.67 -9.26
CA ARG A 146 -0.58 26.24 -8.20
C ARG A 146 -2.02 26.36 -8.66
N LEU A 147 -2.23 26.90 -9.86
CA LEU A 147 -3.55 27.05 -10.47
C LEU A 147 -4.30 25.72 -10.52
N ARG A 148 -3.68 24.67 -11.08
CA ARG A 148 -4.28 23.32 -11.14
C ARG A 148 -4.61 22.78 -9.74
N SER A 149 -3.68 22.91 -8.82
CA SER A 149 -3.86 22.41 -7.45
C SER A 149 -4.99 23.10 -6.72
N GLU A 150 -5.13 24.43 -6.90
CA GLU A 150 -6.17 25.22 -6.26
C GLU A 150 -7.54 24.95 -6.88
N ILE A 151 -7.63 24.81 -8.23
CA ILE A 151 -8.87 24.42 -8.92
C ILE A 151 -9.31 23.02 -8.43
N ARG A 152 -8.40 22.05 -8.39
CA ARG A 152 -8.70 20.70 -7.90
C ARG A 152 -9.22 20.73 -6.48
N ARG A 153 -8.56 21.45 -5.58
CA ARG A 153 -8.97 21.60 -4.19
C ARG A 153 -10.38 22.18 -4.05
N ARG A 154 -10.69 23.27 -4.80
CA ARG A 154 -12.00 23.91 -4.77
C ARG A 154 -13.10 23.00 -5.29
N PHE A 155 -12.84 22.29 -6.38
CA PHE A 155 -13.79 21.36 -6.98
C PHE A 155 -14.08 20.18 -6.05
N ASN A 156 -13.04 19.64 -5.40
CA ASN A 156 -13.23 18.59 -4.43
C ASN A 156 -14.01 19.05 -3.19
N LEU A 157 -13.90 20.30 -2.76
CA LEU A 157 -14.74 20.84 -1.69
C LEU A 157 -16.23 20.91 -2.08
N ILE A 158 -16.54 21.17 -3.34
CA ILE A 158 -17.93 21.23 -3.85
C ILE A 158 -18.50 19.83 -4.05
N LEU A 159 -17.68 18.91 -4.56
CA LEU A 159 -18.07 17.54 -4.92
C LEU A 159 -17.94 16.56 -3.76
N SER A 160 -17.31 16.95 -2.64
CA SER A 160 -17.09 16.06 -1.50
C SER A 160 -18.39 15.44 -1.01
N ASP A 161 -18.37 14.13 -0.80
CA ASP A 161 -19.34 13.41 -0.01
C ASP A 161 -19.38 14.04 1.41
N PRO A 162 -20.55 14.13 2.07
CA PRO A 162 -20.68 14.61 3.47
C PRO A 162 -19.72 13.94 4.46
N ALA A 163 -19.17 12.78 4.10
CA ALA A 163 -18.15 12.07 4.86
C ALA A 163 -16.70 12.55 4.60
N GLY A 164 -16.46 13.41 3.58
CA GLY A 164 -15.16 14.04 3.29
C GLY A 164 -14.01 13.07 2.99
N ARG A 165 -14.32 11.84 2.56
CA ARG A 165 -13.36 10.73 2.54
C ARG A 165 -12.62 10.54 1.23
N ARG A 166 -13.01 11.21 0.14
CA ARG A 166 -12.47 10.94 -1.19
C ARG A 166 -12.45 12.18 -2.08
N ASP A 167 -11.32 12.40 -2.74
CA ASP A 167 -11.21 13.35 -3.84
C ASP A 167 -11.93 12.77 -5.07
N VAL A 168 -12.93 13.48 -5.55
CA VAL A 168 -13.70 13.13 -6.75
C VAL A 168 -12.90 13.49 -8.01
N VAL A 169 -12.30 14.69 -8.02
CA VAL A 169 -11.42 15.14 -9.10
C VAL A 169 -10.00 14.72 -8.78
N THR A 170 -9.46 13.78 -9.56
CA THR A 170 -8.09 13.27 -9.41
C THR A 170 -7.06 14.20 -10.03
N ASP A 171 -7.37 14.79 -11.19
CA ASP A 171 -6.47 15.74 -11.85
C ASP A 171 -7.24 16.81 -12.64
N VAL A 172 -6.54 17.93 -12.90
CA VAL A 172 -7.01 19.07 -13.71
C VAL A 172 -6.06 19.30 -14.86
N LEU A 173 -6.55 19.14 -16.07
CA LEU A 173 -5.79 19.28 -17.30
C LEU A 173 -6.10 20.65 -17.95
N LEU A 174 -5.10 21.51 -18.10
CA LEU A 174 -5.23 22.77 -18.83
C LEU A 174 -5.07 22.51 -20.33
N ARG A 175 -6.12 22.74 -21.11
CA ARG A 175 -6.12 22.61 -22.57
C ARG A 175 -5.67 23.89 -23.26
N SER A 176 -6.11 25.02 -22.76
CA SER A 176 -5.74 26.33 -23.28
C SER A 176 -5.67 27.35 -22.16
N LEU A 177 -4.70 28.26 -22.25
CA LEU A 177 -4.57 29.43 -21.38
C LEU A 177 -4.04 30.58 -22.23
N LEU A 178 -4.85 31.61 -22.39
CA LEU A 178 -4.51 32.80 -23.17
C LEU A 178 -4.83 34.05 -22.34
N THR A 179 -3.87 34.93 -22.20
CA THR A 179 -4.02 36.25 -21.56
C THR A 179 -3.94 37.33 -22.67
N GLN A 180 -4.86 38.30 -22.63
CA GLN A 180 -4.93 39.42 -23.57
C GLN A 180 -5.16 40.74 -22.86
#